data_95306935384b52cffa0c44ef61988fb1
#
_entry.id   95306935384b52cffa0c44ef61988fb1
#
_cell.length_a   1.000
_cell.length_b   1.000
_cell.length_c   1.000
_cell.angle_alpha   90.00
_cell.angle_beta   90.00
_cell.angle_gamma   90.00
#
_symmetry.space_group_name_H-M   'P 1'
#
loop_
_entity.id
_entity.type
_entity.pdbx_description
1 polymer ?
#
loop_
_entity_poly.entity_id
_entity_poly.type
_entity_poly.pdbx_seq_one_letter_code
_entity_poly.pdbx_strand_id
1 'polypeptide(L)'
;MRRSAQICLLACLIAPAGAALAFDNGQYESVPPDIRAWFKGVIAPNGVPCCDISDGHRTEYDFREGGYWVPIEGEWMKVPERAIIRDRGNPVGEAVVWYVRHRGSIVISCFVPADAV
;
A
#
# COMPACT_ATOMS: atom_id res chain seq x y z
N MET A 1 33.90 -4.27 29.07
CA MET A 1 33.61 -4.31 28.61
C MET A 1 33.47 -4.12 27.76
N ARG A 2 33.47 -3.79 27.64
CA ARG A 2 33.30 -3.65 26.96
C ARG A 2 33.15 -3.81 25.97
N ARG A 3 33.11 -3.85 25.65
CA ARG A 3 33.05 -4.07 24.76
C ARG A 3 32.36 -4.54 24.00
N SER A 4 32.17 -4.65 23.84
CA SER A 4 31.41 -5.51 23.34
C SER A 4 30.36 -4.85 22.79
N ALA A 5 29.97 -4.31 23.35
CA ALA A 5 28.86 -3.70 23.02
C ALA A 5 28.95 -3.02 21.76
N GLN A 6 29.70 -2.43 21.68
CA GLN A 6 29.71 -1.78 20.69
C GLN A 6 29.42 -2.30 19.57
N ILE A 7 29.69 -2.96 19.43
CA ILE A 7 29.46 -3.59 18.37
C ILE A 7 28.26 -3.62 17.83
N CYS A 8 27.69 -4.07 18.38
CA CYS A 8 26.47 -4.33 17.91
C CYS A 8 25.94 -3.20 17.25
N LEU A 9 26.14 -2.33 17.71
CA LEU A 9 25.55 -1.36 17.22
C LEU A 9 25.73 -1.24 15.91
N LEU A 10 26.65 -1.37 15.52
CA LEU A 10 26.86 -1.21 14.31
C LEU A 10 25.98 -1.85 13.53
N ALA A 11 25.84 -2.75 13.74
CA ALA A 11 25.05 -3.55 12.97
C ALA A 11 23.86 -2.83 12.62
N CYS A 12 23.27 -2.50 13.46
CA CYS A 12 22.06 -1.97 13.19
C CYS A 12 22.05 -0.92 12.23
N LEU A 13 22.87 -0.26 12.25
CA LEU A 13 22.76 0.76 11.50
C LEU A 13 22.68 0.48 10.17
N ILE A 14 23.17 -0.27 9.80
CA ILE A 14 23.16 -0.58 8.54
C ILE A 14 21.95 -0.87 8.00
N ALA A 15 21.44 -1.66 8.46
CA ALA A 15 20.26 -2.15 8.00
C ALA A 15 19.40 -1.16 7.39
N PRO A 16 19.21 -0.27 7.92
CA PRO A 16 18.33 0.67 7.49
C PRO A 16 18.15 0.98 6.11
N ALA A 17 19.05 1.21 5.63
CA ALA A 17 19.00 1.57 4.33
C ALA A 17 17.82 1.19 3.55
N GLY A 18 17.76 0.07 3.15
CA GLY A 18 16.76 -0.29 2.23
C GLY A 18 15.37 -0.13 2.69
N ALA A 19 15.23 -0.01 3.89
CA ALA A 19 13.90 0.04 4.42
C ALA A 19 13.06 1.17 3.86
N ALA A 20 13.67 2.12 3.31
CA ALA A 20 12.90 3.24 2.83
C ALA A 20 12.07 2.91 1.61
N LEU A 21 12.33 1.82 0.98
CA LEU A 21 11.64 1.53 -0.26
C LEU A 21 10.57 0.47 -0.09
N ALA A 22 9.58 0.53 -0.94
CA ALA A 22 8.49 -0.42 -0.90
C ALA A 22 8.89 -1.70 -1.63
N PHE A 23 9.87 -2.39 -1.11
CA PHE A 23 10.33 -3.61 -1.71
C PHE A 23 9.73 -4.82 -1.02
N ASP A 24 9.60 -5.88 -1.77
CA ASP A 24 9.25 -7.17 -1.22
C ASP A 24 10.53 -7.79 -0.67
N ASN A 25 10.71 -7.71 0.62
CA ASN A 25 11.87 -8.26 1.30
C ASN A 25 11.52 -9.55 2.03
N GLY A 26 10.47 -10.21 1.62
CA GLY A 26 10.02 -11.38 2.33
C GLY A 26 8.92 -11.09 3.32
N GLN A 27 8.57 -9.85 3.52
CA GLN A 27 7.52 -9.49 4.47
C GLN A 27 6.15 -9.98 4.02
N TYR A 28 6.00 -10.30 2.74
CA TYR A 28 4.74 -10.77 2.20
C TYR A 28 4.76 -12.26 1.89
N GLU A 29 5.68 -13.00 2.48
CA GLU A 29 5.80 -14.42 2.16
C GLU A 29 4.54 -15.20 2.46
N SER A 30 3.77 -14.78 3.43
CA SER A 30 2.54 -15.49 3.77
C SER A 30 1.40 -15.20 2.81
N VAL A 31 1.59 -14.27 1.89
CA VAL A 31 0.55 -13.93 0.93
C VAL A 31 0.69 -14.87 -0.26
N PRO A 32 -0.39 -15.45 -0.74
CA PRO A 32 -0.30 -16.37 -1.90
C PRO A 32 0.37 -15.69 -3.09
N PRO A 33 1.18 -16.44 -3.84
CA PRO A 33 1.94 -15.84 -4.95
C PRO A 33 1.11 -15.13 -6.00
N ASP A 34 -0.07 -15.64 -6.30
CA ASP A 34 -0.92 -15.01 -7.30
C ASP A 34 -1.47 -13.67 -6.78
N ILE A 35 -1.73 -13.59 -5.49
CA ILE A 35 -2.18 -12.34 -4.90
C ILE A 35 -1.04 -11.33 -4.89
N ARG A 36 0.16 -11.78 -4.57
CA ARG A 36 1.30 -10.88 -4.62
C ARG A 36 1.55 -10.36 -6.02
N ALA A 37 1.42 -11.23 -7.01
CA ALA A 37 1.61 -10.82 -8.39
C ALA A 37 0.56 -9.81 -8.80
N TRP A 38 -0.66 -10.00 -8.32
CA TRP A 38 -1.73 -9.05 -8.61
C TRP A 38 -1.39 -7.67 -8.07
N PHE A 39 -0.94 -7.59 -6.81
CA PHE A 39 -0.58 -6.30 -6.24
C PHE A 39 0.50 -5.61 -7.07
N LYS A 40 1.49 -6.36 -7.50
CA LYS A 40 2.59 -5.77 -8.27
C LYS A 40 2.16 -5.31 -9.66
N GLY A 41 1.08 -5.87 -10.16
CA GLY A 41 0.64 -5.53 -11.51
C GLY A 41 -0.39 -4.41 -11.57
N VAL A 42 -0.81 -3.87 -10.44
CA VAL A 42 -1.81 -2.82 -10.48
C VAL A 42 -1.17 -1.50 -10.85
N ILE A 43 -1.74 -0.85 -11.85
CA ILE A 43 -1.19 0.38 -12.40
C ILE A 43 -2.22 1.48 -12.27
N ALA A 44 -1.80 2.62 -11.78
CA ALA A 44 -2.68 3.76 -11.60
C ALA A 44 -3.17 4.28 -12.95
N PRO A 45 -4.28 4.99 -12.98
CA PRO A 45 -4.77 5.56 -14.24
C PRO A 45 -3.75 6.45 -14.95
N ASN A 46 -2.81 7.02 -14.21
CA ASN A 46 -1.77 7.85 -14.82
C ASN A 46 -0.58 7.02 -15.34
N GLY A 47 -0.64 5.69 -15.25
CA GLY A 47 0.41 4.84 -15.77
C GLY A 47 1.50 4.45 -14.80
N VAL A 48 1.47 4.95 -13.58
CA VAL A 48 2.50 4.63 -12.59
C VAL A 48 2.05 3.38 -11.82
N PRO A 49 2.92 2.37 -11.68
CA PRO A 49 2.54 1.21 -10.87
C PRO A 49 2.26 1.63 -9.43
N CYS A 50 1.16 1.15 -8.90
CA CYS A 50 0.73 1.57 -7.57
C CYS A 50 1.75 1.20 -6.49
N CYS A 51 2.35 0.02 -6.59
CA CYS A 51 3.32 -0.42 -5.59
C CYS A 51 4.68 0.25 -5.72
N ASP A 52 4.90 1.03 -6.75
CA ASP A 52 6.14 1.82 -6.83
C ASP A 52 6.09 3.03 -5.91
N ILE A 53 4.89 3.40 -5.47
CA ILE A 53 4.72 4.57 -4.63
C ILE A 53 4.55 4.18 -3.17
N SER A 54 3.75 3.18 -2.91
CA SER A 54 3.49 2.74 -1.54
C SER A 54 2.91 1.34 -1.57
N ASP A 55 2.75 0.75 -0.41
CA ASP A 55 2.14 -0.58 -0.30
C ASP A 55 0.63 -0.47 -0.38
N GLY A 56 0.01 -1.50 -0.90
CA GLY A 56 -1.44 -1.57 -0.92
C GLY A 56 -1.96 -2.10 0.40
N HIS A 57 -3.07 -1.55 0.85
CA HIS A 57 -3.69 -1.95 2.10
C HIS A 57 -5.11 -2.43 1.84
N ARG A 58 -5.46 -3.58 2.35
CA ARG A 58 -6.84 -4.03 2.29
C ARG A 58 -7.66 -3.12 3.19
N THR A 59 -8.85 -2.81 2.76
CA THR A 59 -9.67 -1.88 3.51
C THR A 59 -11.14 -2.14 3.30
N GLU A 60 -11.94 -1.79 4.28
CA GLU A 60 -13.36 -1.68 4.06
C GLU A 60 -13.59 -0.40 3.28
N TYR A 61 -14.78 -0.22 2.79
CA TYR A 61 -15.12 1.00 2.08
C TYR A 61 -16.61 1.26 2.19
N ASP A 62 -16.99 2.49 1.90
CA ASP A 62 -18.39 2.86 1.86
C ASP A 62 -18.62 3.63 0.56
N PHE A 63 -19.77 3.49 -0.03
CA PHE A 63 -20.09 4.23 -1.23
C PHE A 63 -21.20 5.22 -0.86
N ARG A 64 -20.87 6.49 -0.85
CA ARG A 64 -21.82 7.52 -0.46
C ARG A 64 -21.50 8.80 -1.21
N GLU A 65 -22.52 9.61 -1.41
CA GLU A 65 -22.35 10.88 -2.10
C GLU A 65 -21.69 10.69 -3.47
N GLY A 66 -22.02 9.59 -4.13
CA GLY A 66 -21.51 9.35 -5.46
C GLY A 66 -20.05 8.91 -5.53
N GLY A 67 -19.45 8.53 -4.44
CA GLY A 67 -18.05 8.15 -4.45
C GLY A 67 -17.68 7.13 -3.40
N TYR A 68 -16.46 6.65 -3.49
CA TYR A 68 -15.93 5.70 -2.53
C TYR A 68 -15.26 6.44 -1.37
N TRP A 69 -15.46 5.93 -0.17
CA TRP A 69 -14.82 6.46 1.03
C TRP A 69 -14.14 5.31 1.75
N VAL A 70 -12.96 5.54 2.25
CA VAL A 70 -12.17 4.53 2.94
C VAL A 70 -11.61 5.09 4.24
N PRO A 71 -11.46 4.24 5.26
CA PRO A 71 -10.83 4.69 6.50
C PRO A 71 -9.31 4.57 6.36
N ILE A 72 -8.61 5.64 6.60
CA ILE A 72 -7.16 5.66 6.59
C ILE A 72 -6.71 6.26 7.90
N GLU A 73 -6.00 5.46 8.67
CA GLU A 73 -5.47 5.92 9.97
C GLU A 73 -6.57 6.50 10.85
N GLY A 74 -7.73 5.84 10.84
CA GLY A 74 -8.82 6.23 11.70
C GLY A 74 -9.76 7.29 11.18
N GLU A 75 -9.53 7.76 9.98
CA GLU A 75 -10.34 8.84 9.43
C GLU A 75 -10.90 8.45 8.07
N TRP A 76 -12.18 8.65 7.85
CA TRP A 76 -12.80 8.33 6.58
C TRP A 76 -12.47 9.43 5.56
N MET A 77 -11.97 9.00 4.42
CA MET A 77 -11.55 9.92 3.37
C MET A 77 -12.15 9.53 2.05
N LYS A 78 -12.55 10.51 1.27
CA LYS A 78 -13.11 10.24 -0.04
C LYS A 78 -11.97 9.92 -1.00
N VAL A 79 -12.15 8.87 -1.79
CA VAL A 79 -11.17 8.48 -2.79
C VAL A 79 -11.31 9.37 -4.00
N PRO A 80 -10.25 10.04 -4.44
CA PRO A 80 -10.35 10.90 -5.62
C PRO A 80 -10.56 10.07 -6.87
N GLU A 81 -11.33 10.59 -7.80
CA GLU A 81 -11.63 9.89 -9.03
C GLU A 81 -10.36 9.46 -9.76
N ARG A 82 -9.35 10.30 -9.75
CA ARG A 82 -8.12 9.98 -10.47
C ARG A 82 -7.40 8.75 -9.93
N ALA A 83 -7.76 8.30 -8.75
CA ALA A 83 -7.10 7.15 -8.13
C ALA A 83 -7.89 5.86 -8.33
N ILE A 84 -9.10 5.94 -8.83
CA ILE A 84 -9.97 4.76 -8.88
C ILE A 84 -9.66 3.93 -10.11
N ILE A 85 -9.39 2.65 -9.91
CA ILE A 85 -9.09 1.70 -10.97
C ILE A 85 -10.30 0.78 -11.09
N ARG A 86 -11.02 0.88 -12.19
CA ARG A 86 -12.31 0.20 -12.32
C ARG A 86 -12.32 -1.04 -13.19
N ASP A 87 -11.35 -1.19 -14.04
CA ASP A 87 -11.37 -2.24 -15.04
C ASP A 87 -10.41 -3.37 -14.72
N ARG A 88 -10.09 -3.54 -13.48
CA ARG A 88 -9.18 -4.60 -13.07
C ARG A 88 -9.87 -5.49 -12.04
N GLY A 89 -9.81 -6.80 -12.26
CA GLY A 89 -10.35 -7.72 -11.30
C GLY A 89 -9.64 -7.61 -9.97
N ASN A 90 -10.32 -8.00 -8.91
CA ASN A 90 -9.75 -7.90 -7.57
C ASN A 90 -9.90 -9.26 -6.87
N PRO A 91 -8.86 -10.08 -6.86
CA PRO A 91 -8.92 -11.40 -6.23
C PRO A 91 -8.75 -11.37 -4.71
N VAL A 92 -8.51 -10.18 -4.15
CA VAL A 92 -8.24 -10.06 -2.73
C VAL A 92 -9.47 -10.28 -1.86
N GLY A 93 -10.63 -9.94 -2.37
CA GLY A 93 -11.89 -10.08 -1.63
C GLY A 93 -12.30 -8.84 -0.86
N GLU A 94 -11.43 -7.86 -0.79
CA GLU A 94 -11.70 -6.59 -0.15
C GLU A 94 -11.17 -5.49 -1.04
N ALA A 95 -11.61 -4.27 -0.83
CA ALA A 95 -11.03 -3.15 -1.55
C ALA A 95 -9.58 -2.99 -1.12
N VAL A 96 -8.78 -2.40 -1.99
CA VAL A 96 -7.37 -2.14 -1.70
C VAL A 96 -7.09 -0.69 -2.00
N VAL A 97 -6.38 -0.03 -1.10
CA VAL A 97 -6.02 1.38 -1.26
C VAL A 97 -4.53 1.57 -1.09
N TRP A 98 -3.96 2.42 -1.92
CA TRP A 98 -2.55 2.83 -1.82
C TRP A 98 -2.54 4.30 -1.49
N TYR A 99 -1.79 4.69 -0.46
CA TYR A 99 -1.71 6.09 -0.06
C TYR A 99 -0.34 6.41 0.51
N VAL A 100 0.01 7.68 0.51
CA VAL A 100 1.24 8.15 1.10
C VAL A 100 0.95 9.40 1.90
N ARG A 101 1.82 9.73 2.82
CA ARG A 101 1.77 11.02 3.48
C ARG A 101 2.67 11.97 2.74
N HIS A 102 2.13 13.12 2.40
CA HIS A 102 2.90 14.13 1.70
C HIS A 102 2.64 15.45 2.42
N ARG A 103 3.67 15.98 3.04
CA ARG A 103 3.56 17.25 3.78
C ARG A 103 2.46 17.22 4.82
N GLY A 104 2.38 16.12 5.53
CA GLY A 104 1.41 16.00 6.60
C GLY A 104 0.01 15.59 6.17
N SER A 105 -0.23 15.47 4.89
CA SER A 105 -1.54 15.09 4.38
C SER A 105 -1.50 13.72 3.73
N ILE A 106 -2.61 13.03 3.76
CA ILE A 106 -2.74 11.74 3.10
C ILE A 106 -3.09 11.99 1.64
N VAL A 107 -2.35 11.36 0.75
CA VAL A 107 -2.66 11.41 -0.67
C VAL A 107 -2.93 10.00 -1.14
N ILE A 108 -4.13 9.74 -1.61
CA ILE A 108 -4.49 8.42 -2.13
C ILE A 108 -4.06 8.35 -3.59
N SER A 109 -3.22 7.38 -3.90
CA SER A 109 -2.68 7.25 -5.26
C SER A 109 -3.40 6.22 -6.09
N CYS A 110 -3.94 5.18 -5.47
CA CYS A 110 -4.65 4.11 -6.19
C CYS A 110 -5.72 3.51 -5.30
N PHE A 111 -6.78 3.05 -5.92
CA PHE A 111 -7.85 2.36 -5.21
C PHE A 111 -8.50 1.36 -6.15
N VAL A 112 -8.58 0.10 -5.72
CA VAL A 112 -9.30 -0.92 -6.47
C VAL A 112 -10.46 -1.37 -5.61
N PRO A 113 -11.69 -1.17 -6.07
CA PRO A 113 -12.86 -1.60 -5.29
C PRO A 113 -12.90 -3.12 -5.16
N ALA A 114 -13.60 -3.61 -4.18
CA ALA A 114 -13.86 -5.03 -4.10
C ALA A 114 -14.72 -5.40 -5.32
N ASP A 115 -14.50 -6.61 -5.83
CA ASP A 115 -15.29 -7.05 -6.97
C ASP A 115 -16.74 -7.14 -6.56
N ALA A 116 -17.58 -6.69 -7.42
CA ALA A 116 -19.01 -6.86 -7.22
C ALA A 116 -19.31 -8.28 -7.59
N VAL A 117 -19.97 -8.99 -6.75
CA VAL A 117 -20.18 -10.40 -7.01
C VAL A 117 -21.60 -10.74 -7.31
#